data_cb60cfefe68b62ec0aadec4364ea9cca
#
_entry.id   cb60cfefe68b62ec0aadec4364ea9cca
#
_cell.length_a   1.000
_cell.length_b   1.000
_cell.length_c   1.000
_cell.angle_alpha   90.00
_cell.angle_beta   90.00
_cell.angle_gamma   90.00
#
_symmetry.space_group_name_H-M   'P 1'
#
loop_
_entity.id
_entity.type
_entity.pdbx_description
1 polymer ?
#
loop_
_entity_poly.entity_id
_entity_poly.type
_entity_poly.pdbx_seq_one_letter_code
_entity_poly.pdbx_strand_id
1 'polypeptide(L)'
;MKYLYLLLTTVLFSSAALAQQLAFPGAEGFARFASGGRGGALYRVTNLNNDGKGSFRDAVSQPNRTVVFDVSGVIKIHEKIKVAPNITIAGQTAPDGGITVYGNSVSFSSNAIVRYMRFRGSINMPRGGCTVVADSLNNLILDHVSIEWGRWDNLHIKHSTNVTLQYCLVAEGIDPQRFGALIERPEFVTMHHCLWADNQSRNPKAKAKIEYINNVIYNWGNSGFVGGHSAEDHYQDVVSNYFIAGPNSTDNFLAMFTATDHVYQQGNMVDMNKDGKLNGRPVTAEDFIIQKATMLNQPSMMPKSKVKIDNPEKAYEIVVAQAGSSLKRDAIDSRIVGYVTTLGKAGKIFKSEAEAGGQPEVAEKHSTVKDSDGDGIPDAWETTNNLKPTEAADGQQTNASGYTNLEEYLNSLVKK
;
A
#
# COMPACT_ATOMS: atom_id res chain seq x y z
N MET A 1 73.06 12.78 23.03
CA MET A 1 71.74 12.07 23.01
C MET A 1 70.78 12.95 22.26
N LYS A 2 70.42 12.52 21.02
CA LYS A 2 69.42 13.23 20.19
C LYS A 2 68.11 12.49 20.30
N TYR A 3 67.07 13.10 20.86
CA TYR A 3 65.71 12.55 20.93
C TYR A 3 65.02 12.83 19.59
N LEU A 4 64.66 11.76 18.86
CA LEU A 4 63.83 11.79 17.66
C LEU A 4 62.38 11.68 18.08
N TYR A 5 61.58 12.76 17.96
CA TYR A 5 60.12 12.72 18.18
C TYR A 5 59.45 12.21 16.91
N LEU A 6 58.90 11.02 16.99
CA LEU A 6 58.06 10.42 15.92
C LEU A 6 56.62 10.99 16.09
N LEU A 7 56.24 11.90 15.20
CA LEU A 7 54.87 12.40 15.13
C LEU A 7 53.97 11.34 14.45
N LEU A 8 53.13 10.65 15.23
CA LEU A 8 52.16 9.72 14.69
C LEU A 8 50.91 10.52 14.31
N THR A 9 50.73 10.84 13.02
CA THR A 9 49.52 11.45 12.50
C THR A 9 48.46 10.35 12.33
N THR A 10 47.53 10.25 13.26
CA THR A 10 46.31 9.45 13.12
C THR A 10 45.35 10.13 12.15
N VAL A 11 45.26 9.59 10.95
CA VAL A 11 44.22 9.97 9.98
C VAL A 11 42.91 9.31 10.43
N LEU A 12 42.02 10.09 11.03
CA LEU A 12 40.64 9.70 11.31
C LEU A 12 39.88 9.66 9.99
N PHE A 13 39.70 8.46 9.43
CA PHE A 13 38.71 8.23 8.40
C PHE A 13 37.32 8.31 9.07
N SER A 14 36.69 9.46 9.00
CA SER A 14 35.25 9.55 9.26
C SER A 14 34.54 8.82 8.11
N SER A 15 34.15 7.57 8.32
CA SER A 15 33.19 6.91 7.47
C SER A 15 31.85 7.66 7.63
N ALA A 16 31.55 8.58 6.71
CA ALA A 16 30.21 9.09 6.57
C ALA A 16 29.32 7.87 6.28
N ALA A 17 28.54 7.44 7.24
CA ALA A 17 27.49 6.45 7.00
C ALA A 17 26.55 7.09 5.99
N LEU A 18 26.61 6.69 4.72
CA LEU A 18 25.64 7.11 3.72
C LEU A 18 24.27 6.70 4.24
N ALA A 19 23.40 7.67 4.53
CA ALA A 19 22.04 7.40 4.93
C ALA A 19 21.38 6.55 3.82
N GLN A 20 20.76 5.43 4.21
CA GLN A 20 20.12 4.54 3.24
C GLN A 20 19.02 5.32 2.51
N GLN A 21 19.04 5.27 1.16
CA GLN A 21 18.10 6.00 0.31
C GLN A 21 16.68 5.50 0.50
N LEU A 22 15.72 6.41 0.68
CA LEU A 22 14.30 6.05 0.72
C LEU A 22 13.82 5.50 -0.64
N ALA A 23 12.75 4.72 -0.60
CA ALA A 23 12.09 4.22 -1.82
C ALA A 23 11.63 5.37 -2.72
N PHE A 24 11.10 6.43 -2.12
CA PHE A 24 10.72 7.70 -2.73
C PHE A 24 10.56 8.76 -1.62
N PRO A 25 10.55 10.06 -1.91
CA PRO A 25 10.26 11.08 -0.92
C PRO A 25 8.91 10.85 -0.23
N GLY A 26 8.89 10.76 1.09
CA GLY A 26 7.68 10.46 1.86
C GLY A 26 7.40 8.96 2.06
N ALA A 27 8.31 8.07 1.67
CA ALA A 27 8.20 6.66 2.05
C ALA A 27 8.45 6.49 3.55
N GLU A 28 7.49 5.87 4.24
CA GLU A 28 7.51 5.60 5.68
C GLU A 28 7.38 4.07 5.93
N GLY A 29 7.36 3.67 7.18
CA GLY A 29 7.22 2.27 7.55
C GLY A 29 8.49 1.43 7.40
N PHE A 30 8.36 0.13 7.60
CA PHE A 30 9.51 -0.78 7.60
C PHE A 30 10.10 -0.99 6.20
N ALA A 31 9.29 -0.91 5.14
CA ALA A 31 9.75 -1.04 3.76
C ALA A 31 10.20 0.28 3.12
N ARG A 32 10.35 1.37 3.89
CA ARG A 32 10.71 2.70 3.35
C ARG A 32 12.03 2.75 2.57
N PHE A 33 12.87 1.74 2.71
CA PHE A 33 14.15 1.63 2.02
C PHE A 33 14.14 0.62 0.86
N ALA A 34 12.97 0.15 0.43
CA ALA A 34 12.90 -0.66 -0.77
C ALA A 34 13.51 0.10 -1.96
N SER A 35 14.36 -0.56 -2.72
CA SER A 35 14.99 0.04 -3.89
C SER A 35 14.21 -0.22 -5.19
N GLY A 36 13.31 -1.20 -5.16
CA GLY A 36 12.55 -1.56 -6.36
C GLY A 36 13.43 -1.86 -7.55
N GLY A 37 13.08 -1.27 -8.68
CA GLY A 37 13.81 -1.36 -9.94
C GLY A 37 14.91 -0.31 -10.16
N ARG A 38 15.33 0.42 -9.12
CA ARG A 38 16.36 1.49 -9.21
C ARG A 38 17.61 1.00 -9.91
N GLY A 39 18.05 1.73 -10.93
CA GLY A 39 19.23 1.39 -11.74
C GLY A 39 19.01 0.20 -12.68
N GLY A 40 17.80 -0.33 -12.78
CA GLY A 40 17.43 -1.40 -13.69
C GLY A 40 16.86 -0.89 -15.03
N ALA A 41 16.37 -1.82 -15.85
CA ALA A 41 15.80 -1.46 -17.14
C ALA A 41 14.44 -0.80 -17.04
N LEU A 42 14.20 0.22 -17.86
CA LEU A 42 12.86 0.74 -18.08
C LEU A 42 12.03 -0.25 -18.91
N TYR A 43 10.77 -0.47 -18.52
CA TYR A 43 9.81 -1.19 -19.36
C TYR A 43 8.50 -0.40 -19.45
N ARG A 44 8.01 -0.22 -20.69
CA ARG A 44 6.77 0.52 -20.98
C ARG A 44 5.62 -0.45 -21.23
N VAL A 45 4.55 -0.30 -20.45
CA VAL A 45 3.26 -0.96 -20.74
C VAL A 45 2.55 -0.13 -21.79
N THR A 46 2.37 -0.71 -22.98
CA THR A 46 1.85 -0.01 -24.18
C THR A 46 0.49 -0.51 -24.64
N ASN A 47 -0.07 -1.53 -23.99
CA ASN A 47 -1.39 -2.08 -24.31
C ASN A 47 -2.04 -2.69 -23.06
N LEU A 48 -3.35 -2.94 -23.13
CA LEU A 48 -4.16 -3.52 -22.07
C LEU A 48 -4.36 -5.04 -22.20
N ASN A 49 -3.59 -5.71 -23.05
CA ASN A 49 -3.71 -7.16 -23.28
C ASN A 49 -3.36 -7.97 -22.02
N ASN A 50 -3.99 -9.15 -21.88
CA ASN A 50 -3.69 -10.09 -20.81
C ASN A 50 -2.23 -10.54 -20.79
N ASP A 51 -1.61 -10.68 -21.97
CA ASP A 51 -0.24 -11.15 -22.17
C ASP A 51 0.38 -10.62 -23.46
N GLY A 52 1.60 -11.08 -23.74
CA GLY A 52 2.37 -10.68 -24.93
C GLY A 52 3.19 -9.42 -24.70
N LYS A 53 3.98 -9.05 -25.70
CA LYS A 53 4.90 -7.89 -25.66
C LYS A 53 4.13 -6.60 -25.38
N GLY A 54 4.66 -5.80 -24.44
CA GLY A 54 4.05 -4.52 -24.06
C GLY A 54 2.89 -4.65 -23.07
N SER A 55 2.48 -5.85 -22.67
CA SER A 55 1.48 -6.05 -21.61
C SER A 55 2.07 -5.84 -20.21
N PHE A 56 1.20 -5.64 -19.21
CA PHE A 56 1.62 -5.59 -17.80
C PHE A 56 2.28 -6.91 -17.36
N ARG A 57 1.76 -8.06 -17.79
CA ARG A 57 2.33 -9.38 -17.49
C ARG A 57 3.78 -9.49 -17.98
N ASP A 58 4.07 -9.05 -19.19
CA ASP A 58 5.42 -9.04 -19.73
C ASP A 58 6.33 -8.04 -18.98
N ALA A 59 5.81 -6.87 -18.67
CA ALA A 59 6.52 -5.84 -17.92
C ALA A 59 7.08 -6.35 -16.59
N VAL A 60 6.26 -7.09 -15.83
CA VAL A 60 6.61 -7.56 -14.48
C VAL A 60 7.21 -8.98 -14.45
N SER A 61 7.44 -9.60 -15.61
CA SER A 61 7.95 -10.98 -15.72
C SER A 61 9.44 -11.13 -15.41
N GLN A 62 10.21 -10.07 -15.53
CA GLN A 62 11.66 -10.06 -15.35
C GLN A 62 12.06 -9.11 -14.21
N PRO A 63 13.09 -9.45 -13.43
CA PRO A 63 13.58 -8.62 -12.34
C PRO A 63 14.30 -7.36 -12.83
N ASN A 64 14.57 -6.46 -11.89
CA ASN A 64 15.37 -5.24 -12.10
C ASN A 64 14.76 -4.32 -13.17
N ARG A 65 13.47 -4.03 -13.05
CA ARG A 65 12.76 -3.13 -13.96
C ARG A 65 12.05 -2.01 -13.23
N THR A 66 12.05 -0.83 -13.85
CA THR A 66 11.08 0.24 -13.58
C THR A 66 10.00 0.18 -14.65
N VAL A 67 8.76 -0.08 -14.23
CA VAL A 67 7.60 -0.23 -15.11
C VAL A 67 6.80 1.06 -15.13
N VAL A 68 6.65 1.65 -16.30
CA VAL A 68 5.84 2.84 -16.58
C VAL A 68 4.71 2.50 -17.55
N PHE A 69 3.68 3.34 -17.63
CA PHE A 69 2.50 3.09 -18.44
C PHE A 69 2.33 4.19 -19.48
N ASP A 70 2.36 3.80 -20.74
CA ASP A 70 1.99 4.66 -21.88
C ASP A 70 0.50 4.52 -22.23
N VAL A 71 -0.22 3.70 -21.48
CA VAL A 71 -1.65 3.42 -21.65
C VAL A 71 -2.37 3.49 -20.33
N SER A 72 -3.63 3.94 -20.35
CA SER A 72 -4.56 3.85 -19.21
C SER A 72 -5.79 3.02 -19.55
N GLY A 73 -6.42 2.46 -18.53
CA GLY A 73 -7.62 1.64 -18.68
C GLY A 73 -7.62 0.40 -17.79
N VAL A 74 -8.30 -0.65 -18.23
CA VAL A 74 -8.48 -1.89 -17.48
C VAL A 74 -7.79 -3.05 -18.19
N ILE A 75 -6.75 -3.59 -17.56
CA ILE A 75 -6.07 -4.80 -17.98
C ILE A 75 -6.84 -6.00 -17.40
N LYS A 76 -7.58 -6.72 -18.25
CA LYS A 76 -8.32 -7.92 -17.85
C LYS A 76 -7.38 -9.13 -17.88
N ILE A 77 -7.09 -9.69 -16.69
CA ILE A 77 -6.21 -10.87 -16.56
C ILE A 77 -7.03 -12.13 -16.26
N HIS A 78 -6.74 -13.22 -16.96
CA HIS A 78 -7.43 -14.50 -16.82
C HIS A 78 -6.71 -15.44 -15.84
N GLU A 79 -5.41 -15.27 -15.66
CA GLU A 79 -4.56 -16.06 -14.79
C GLU A 79 -3.77 -15.17 -13.86
N LYS A 80 -3.37 -15.74 -12.73
CA LYS A 80 -2.51 -15.07 -11.74
C LYS A 80 -1.26 -14.49 -12.41
N ILE A 81 -0.90 -13.27 -12.03
CA ILE A 81 0.40 -12.66 -12.35
C ILE A 81 1.34 -12.84 -11.17
N LYS A 82 2.57 -13.30 -11.46
CA LYS A 82 3.69 -13.27 -10.50
C LYS A 82 4.64 -12.15 -10.91
N VAL A 83 4.77 -11.17 -10.04
CA VAL A 83 5.72 -10.06 -10.21
C VAL A 83 7.11 -10.51 -9.80
N ALA A 84 8.10 -10.31 -10.66
CA ALA A 84 9.50 -10.63 -10.38
C ALA A 84 10.09 -9.72 -9.28
N PRO A 85 11.21 -10.08 -8.64
CA PRO A 85 11.83 -9.23 -7.61
C PRO A 85 12.50 -7.99 -8.21
N ASN A 86 12.83 -7.03 -7.34
CA ASN A 86 13.51 -5.77 -7.70
C ASN A 86 12.71 -5.00 -8.78
N ILE A 87 11.46 -4.70 -8.49
CA ILE A 87 10.57 -3.98 -9.43
C ILE A 87 10.02 -2.70 -8.81
N THR A 88 10.01 -1.64 -9.61
CA THR A 88 9.19 -0.44 -9.37
C THR A 88 8.03 -0.44 -10.37
N ILE A 89 6.79 -0.33 -9.89
CA ILE A 89 5.58 -0.18 -10.71
C ILE A 89 5.02 1.22 -10.47
N ALA A 90 5.18 2.08 -11.46
CA ALA A 90 4.84 3.50 -11.39
C ALA A 90 3.49 3.78 -12.06
N GLY A 91 2.38 3.40 -11.40
CA GLY A 91 1.03 3.61 -11.92
C GLY A 91 0.65 5.09 -12.13
N GLN A 92 1.35 6.01 -11.44
CA GLN A 92 1.18 7.46 -11.62
C GLN A 92 1.55 7.97 -13.03
N THR A 93 2.26 7.17 -13.83
CA THR A 93 2.60 7.52 -15.22
C THR A 93 1.46 7.26 -16.19
N ALA A 94 0.48 6.43 -15.80
CA ALA A 94 -0.64 6.11 -16.67
C ALA A 94 -1.44 7.37 -17.03
N PRO A 95 -1.72 7.59 -18.33
CA PRO A 95 -2.46 8.77 -18.73
C PRO A 95 -3.88 8.78 -18.17
N ASP A 96 -4.45 9.95 -18.04
CA ASP A 96 -5.84 10.33 -17.72
C ASP A 96 -6.67 9.42 -16.82
N GLY A 97 -6.81 8.47 -16.49
CA GLY A 97 -7.74 7.64 -15.67
C GLY A 97 -7.00 6.65 -14.79
N GLY A 98 -5.68 6.57 -14.97
CA GLY A 98 -4.86 5.58 -14.27
C GLY A 98 -5.04 4.16 -14.81
N ILE A 99 -4.53 3.17 -14.12
CA ILE A 99 -4.47 1.80 -14.56
C ILE A 99 -5.08 0.84 -13.54
N THR A 100 -5.88 -0.10 -14.01
CA THR A 100 -6.50 -1.16 -13.19
C THR A 100 -6.11 -2.52 -13.74
N VAL A 101 -5.65 -3.43 -12.88
CA VAL A 101 -5.48 -4.85 -13.18
C VAL A 101 -6.67 -5.59 -12.56
N TYR A 102 -7.49 -6.22 -13.37
CA TYR A 102 -8.78 -6.81 -12.99
C TYR A 102 -8.90 -8.28 -13.39
N GLY A 103 -9.50 -9.06 -12.53
CA GLY A 103 -10.01 -10.41 -12.85
C GLY A 103 -9.31 -11.54 -12.11
N ASN A 104 -8.06 -11.38 -11.69
CA ASN A 104 -7.34 -12.44 -10.99
C ASN A 104 -6.27 -11.88 -10.02
N SER A 105 -5.57 -12.77 -9.32
CA SER A 105 -4.55 -12.44 -8.32
C SER A 105 -3.28 -11.85 -8.91
N VAL A 106 -2.68 -10.90 -8.19
CA VAL A 106 -1.31 -10.44 -8.41
C VAL A 106 -0.45 -10.78 -7.20
N SER A 107 0.63 -11.52 -7.41
CA SER A 107 1.55 -11.97 -6.37
C SER A 107 2.89 -11.28 -6.52
N PHE A 108 3.35 -10.62 -5.47
CA PHE A 108 4.62 -9.89 -5.45
C PHE A 108 5.79 -10.78 -5.01
N SER A 109 6.99 -10.39 -5.39
CA SER A 109 8.27 -10.90 -4.90
C SER A 109 9.03 -9.82 -4.13
N SER A 110 10.22 -10.15 -3.60
CA SER A 110 11.01 -9.23 -2.76
C SER A 110 11.44 -7.95 -3.47
N ASN A 111 11.58 -6.89 -2.69
CA ASN A 111 12.09 -5.61 -3.09
C ASN A 111 11.25 -4.95 -4.20
N ALA A 112 9.97 -4.73 -3.90
CA ALA A 112 9.04 -4.10 -4.83
C ALA A 112 8.51 -2.77 -4.29
N ILE A 113 8.41 -1.79 -5.18
CA ILE A 113 7.77 -0.48 -4.99
C ILE A 113 6.57 -0.43 -5.93
N VAL A 114 5.36 -0.22 -5.39
CA VAL A 114 4.13 -0.16 -6.19
C VAL A 114 3.36 1.09 -5.82
N ARG A 115 3.10 1.95 -6.80
CA ARG A 115 2.46 3.23 -6.56
C ARG A 115 1.29 3.47 -7.51
N TYR A 116 0.17 3.99 -6.99
CA TYR A 116 -1.01 4.45 -7.75
C TYR A 116 -1.61 3.41 -8.70
N MET A 117 -1.63 2.15 -8.28
CA MET A 117 -2.26 1.05 -9.00
C MET A 117 -3.62 0.69 -8.40
N ARG A 118 -4.49 0.08 -9.21
CA ARG A 118 -5.70 -0.61 -8.75
C ARG A 118 -5.59 -2.08 -9.08
N PHE A 119 -5.77 -2.93 -8.08
CA PHE A 119 -5.86 -4.38 -8.24
C PHE A 119 -7.24 -4.84 -7.81
N ARG A 120 -7.98 -5.45 -8.70
CA ARG A 120 -9.34 -5.94 -8.46
C ARG A 120 -9.46 -7.41 -8.82
N GLY A 121 -9.94 -8.19 -7.87
CA GLY A 121 -10.31 -9.57 -8.11
C GLY A 121 -11.59 -9.71 -8.92
N SER A 122 -12.19 -10.89 -8.90
CA SER A 122 -13.46 -11.20 -9.56
C SER A 122 -14.06 -12.46 -8.97
N ILE A 123 -15.37 -12.61 -9.06
CA ILE A 123 -16.07 -13.85 -8.70
C ILE A 123 -15.59 -15.06 -9.53
N ASN A 124 -14.95 -14.82 -10.66
CA ASN A 124 -14.39 -15.86 -11.52
C ASN A 124 -13.01 -16.37 -11.04
N MET A 125 -12.38 -15.70 -10.07
CA MET A 125 -11.17 -16.24 -9.44
C MET A 125 -11.47 -17.59 -8.75
N PRO A 126 -10.46 -18.46 -8.54
CA PRO A 126 -10.62 -19.63 -7.67
C PRO A 126 -11.16 -19.25 -6.29
N ARG A 127 -12.02 -20.12 -5.71
CA ARG A 127 -12.43 -19.96 -4.29
C ARG A 127 -11.18 -19.97 -3.41
N GLY A 128 -11.04 -19.01 -2.53
CA GLY A 128 -9.81 -18.83 -1.74
C GLY A 128 -8.76 -17.94 -2.40
N GLY A 129 -9.03 -17.42 -3.61
CA GLY A 129 -8.15 -16.45 -4.26
C GLY A 129 -8.16 -15.10 -3.56
N CYS A 130 -6.96 -14.54 -3.30
CA CYS A 130 -6.77 -13.18 -2.81
C CYS A 130 -6.36 -12.28 -3.97
N THR A 131 -6.81 -11.02 -3.98
CA THR A 131 -6.49 -10.09 -5.05
C THR A 131 -5.00 -9.78 -5.09
N VAL A 132 -4.42 -9.46 -3.94
CA VAL A 132 -2.97 -9.23 -3.79
C VAL A 132 -2.38 -10.23 -2.80
N VAL A 133 -1.23 -10.80 -3.17
CA VAL A 133 -0.51 -11.79 -2.35
C VAL A 133 0.95 -11.38 -2.20
N ALA A 134 1.42 -11.38 -0.95
CA ALA A 134 2.81 -11.19 -0.56
C ALA A 134 3.23 -12.39 0.32
N ASP A 135 3.91 -13.38 -0.24
CA ASP A 135 4.34 -14.59 0.48
C ASP A 135 5.85 -14.76 0.40
N SER A 136 6.47 -14.92 1.57
CA SER A 136 7.90 -15.22 1.72
C SER A 136 8.81 -14.19 1.03
N LEU A 137 8.47 -12.91 1.17
CA LEU A 137 9.23 -11.80 0.57
C LEU A 137 9.81 -10.86 1.63
N ASN A 138 10.75 -10.04 1.19
CA ASN A 138 11.35 -8.95 1.98
C ASN A 138 11.31 -7.63 1.18
N ASN A 139 10.95 -6.55 1.86
CA ASN A 139 10.84 -5.19 1.31
C ASN A 139 9.76 -5.06 0.22
N LEU A 140 8.52 -4.85 0.65
CA LEU A 140 7.41 -4.47 -0.23
C LEU A 140 6.75 -3.19 0.29
N ILE A 141 6.71 -2.15 -0.53
CA ILE A 141 5.94 -0.95 -0.24
C ILE A 141 4.84 -0.75 -1.27
N LEU A 142 3.59 -0.70 -0.79
CA LEU A 142 2.40 -0.32 -1.54
C LEU A 142 2.01 1.09 -1.12
N ASP A 143 2.01 2.03 -2.05
CA ASP A 143 1.74 3.44 -1.83
C ASP A 143 0.58 3.91 -2.71
N HIS A 144 -0.51 4.39 -2.11
CA HIS A 144 -1.71 4.81 -2.85
C HIS A 144 -2.27 3.71 -3.78
N VAL A 145 -2.35 2.48 -3.29
CA VAL A 145 -2.86 1.33 -4.04
C VAL A 145 -4.27 0.97 -3.58
N SER A 146 -5.18 0.74 -4.53
CA SER A 146 -6.51 0.21 -4.27
C SER A 146 -6.55 -1.31 -4.48
N ILE A 147 -7.14 -2.05 -3.54
CA ILE A 147 -7.19 -3.51 -3.53
C ILE A 147 -8.62 -3.96 -3.18
N GLU A 148 -9.34 -4.52 -4.13
CA GLU A 148 -10.74 -4.90 -3.95
C GLU A 148 -11.06 -6.28 -4.54
N TRP A 149 -12.23 -6.82 -4.17
CA TRP A 149 -12.91 -7.96 -4.77
C TRP A 149 -12.18 -9.29 -4.70
N GLY A 150 -11.40 -9.49 -3.62
CA GLY A 150 -10.82 -10.80 -3.30
C GLY A 150 -11.89 -11.81 -2.86
N ARG A 151 -11.76 -13.07 -3.29
CA ARG A 151 -12.70 -14.14 -2.94
C ARG A 151 -12.47 -14.79 -1.60
N TRP A 152 -11.33 -14.51 -0.98
CA TRP A 152 -11.00 -14.91 0.39
C TRP A 152 -10.68 -13.65 1.19
N ASP A 153 -9.44 -13.17 1.09
CA ASP A 153 -9.03 -11.83 1.53
C ASP A 153 -8.75 -10.97 0.28
N ASN A 154 -8.91 -9.66 0.39
CA ASN A 154 -8.41 -8.75 -0.63
C ASN A 154 -6.88 -8.79 -0.67
N LEU A 155 -6.25 -8.83 0.52
CA LEU A 155 -4.79 -8.87 0.68
C LEU A 155 -4.37 -10.03 1.59
N HIS A 156 -3.37 -10.81 1.18
CA HIS A 156 -2.74 -11.82 2.02
C HIS A 156 -1.22 -11.57 2.10
N ILE A 157 -0.74 -11.24 3.30
CA ILE A 157 0.69 -11.14 3.61
C ILE A 157 1.07 -12.31 4.50
N LYS A 158 2.06 -13.12 4.06
CA LYS A 158 2.45 -14.33 4.75
C LYS A 158 3.96 -14.49 4.77
N HIS A 159 4.53 -14.91 5.91
CA HIS A 159 5.96 -15.22 6.09
C HIS A 159 6.91 -14.17 5.47
N SER A 160 6.52 -12.90 5.47
CA SER A 160 7.24 -11.81 4.84
C SER A 160 7.85 -10.88 5.87
N THR A 161 8.80 -10.03 5.50
CA THR A 161 9.37 -9.04 6.41
C THR A 161 9.51 -7.69 5.72
N ASN A 162 9.49 -6.60 6.50
CA ASN A 162 9.57 -5.24 6.01
C ASN A 162 8.52 -4.95 4.92
N VAL A 163 7.24 -5.01 5.31
CA VAL A 163 6.12 -4.67 4.43
C VAL A 163 5.47 -3.38 4.89
N THR A 164 5.21 -2.47 3.96
CA THR A 164 4.49 -1.22 4.23
C THR A 164 3.30 -1.07 3.29
N LEU A 165 2.14 -0.78 3.85
CA LEU A 165 1.01 -0.20 3.16
C LEU A 165 0.86 1.25 3.65
N GLN A 166 0.96 2.22 2.76
CA GLN A 166 0.69 3.61 3.08
C GLN A 166 -0.33 4.19 2.10
N TYR A 167 -1.32 4.90 2.64
CA TYR A 167 -2.41 5.52 1.86
C TYR A 167 -3.13 4.54 0.92
N CYS A 168 -3.23 3.27 1.30
CA CYS A 168 -3.92 2.26 0.50
C CYS A 168 -5.42 2.23 0.80
N LEU A 169 -6.20 1.70 -0.14
CA LEU A 169 -7.61 1.38 0.01
C LEU A 169 -7.78 -0.14 -0.11
N VAL A 170 -8.36 -0.79 0.91
CA VAL A 170 -8.62 -2.24 0.93
C VAL A 170 -10.11 -2.44 1.23
N ALA A 171 -10.89 -2.80 0.22
CA ALA A 171 -12.33 -2.76 0.33
C ALA A 171 -13.07 -3.85 -0.44
N GLU A 172 -14.32 -4.02 -0.09
CA GLU A 172 -15.30 -4.80 -0.84
C GLU A 172 -14.83 -6.22 -1.19
N GLY A 173 -14.29 -6.96 -0.23
CA GLY A 173 -14.09 -8.40 -0.42
C GLY A 173 -15.41 -9.07 -0.83
N ILE A 174 -15.34 -10.09 -1.70
CA ILE A 174 -16.50 -10.78 -2.27
C ILE A 174 -16.59 -12.25 -1.83
N ASP A 175 -17.72 -12.92 -2.14
CA ASP A 175 -17.98 -14.30 -1.72
C ASP A 175 -16.84 -15.27 -2.12
N PRO A 176 -16.53 -16.26 -1.25
CA PRO A 176 -17.36 -16.69 -0.11
C PRO A 176 -17.06 -16.03 1.23
N GLN A 177 -15.92 -15.34 1.40
CA GLN A 177 -15.48 -14.84 2.70
C GLN A 177 -15.67 -13.34 2.88
N ARG A 178 -15.44 -12.56 1.84
CA ARG A 178 -15.59 -11.08 1.84
C ARG A 178 -14.69 -10.38 2.85
N PHE A 179 -13.44 -10.85 3.02
CA PHE A 179 -12.50 -10.36 4.01
C PHE A 179 -11.56 -9.27 3.47
N GLY A 180 -11.11 -8.37 4.36
CA GLY A 180 -10.13 -7.34 4.05
C GLY A 180 -8.73 -7.94 3.86
N ALA A 181 -8.03 -8.30 4.95
CA ALA A 181 -6.68 -8.87 4.85
C ALA A 181 -6.37 -9.91 5.92
N LEU A 182 -5.59 -10.93 5.55
CA LEU A 182 -4.90 -11.81 6.48
C LEU A 182 -3.41 -11.47 6.49
N ILE A 183 -2.91 -11.15 7.69
CA ILE A 183 -1.50 -10.89 7.94
C ILE A 183 -1.00 -12.05 8.80
N GLU A 184 -0.28 -13.00 8.18
CA GLU A 184 0.05 -14.27 8.81
C GLU A 184 1.57 -14.48 8.90
N ARG A 185 2.08 -14.43 10.12
CA ARG A 185 3.50 -14.64 10.45
C ARG A 185 4.52 -13.77 9.70
N PRO A 186 4.20 -12.56 9.28
CA PRO A 186 5.24 -11.64 8.87
C PRO A 186 5.84 -10.93 10.08
N GLU A 187 7.05 -10.42 9.90
CA GLU A 187 7.70 -9.52 10.86
C GLU A 187 7.86 -8.13 10.27
N PHE A 188 7.64 -7.10 11.11
CA PHE A 188 7.84 -5.70 10.71
C PHE A 188 6.92 -5.26 9.56
N VAL A 189 5.62 -5.31 9.84
CA VAL A 189 4.59 -4.75 8.96
C VAL A 189 4.17 -3.38 9.46
N THR A 190 4.05 -2.42 8.57
CA THR A 190 3.44 -1.12 8.84
C THR A 190 2.24 -0.92 7.92
N MET A 191 1.10 -0.57 8.49
CA MET A 191 -0.08 -0.16 7.74
C MET A 191 -0.54 1.19 8.28
N HIS A 192 -0.40 2.25 7.48
CA HIS A 192 -0.75 3.58 7.95
C HIS A 192 -1.50 4.41 6.92
N HIS A 193 -2.40 5.26 7.41
CA HIS A 193 -3.25 6.13 6.60
C HIS A 193 -4.02 5.38 5.50
N CYS A 194 -4.39 4.11 5.78
CA CYS A 194 -5.15 3.28 4.86
C CYS A 194 -6.65 3.35 5.16
N LEU A 195 -7.47 3.18 4.12
CA LEU A 195 -8.90 2.98 4.22
C LEU A 195 -9.23 1.48 4.13
N TRP A 196 -9.95 1.00 5.12
CA TRP A 196 -10.52 -0.35 5.17
C TRP A 196 -12.04 -0.22 5.16
N ALA A 197 -12.71 -0.61 4.09
CA ALA A 197 -14.13 -0.33 3.94
C ALA A 197 -14.92 -1.51 3.36
N ASP A 198 -16.16 -1.67 3.85
CA ASP A 198 -17.14 -2.60 3.29
C ASP A 198 -16.65 -4.07 3.19
N ASN A 199 -15.81 -4.50 4.13
CA ASN A 199 -15.37 -5.89 4.27
C ASN A 199 -16.15 -6.59 5.38
N GLN A 200 -16.46 -7.87 5.19
CA GLN A 200 -17.19 -8.67 6.19
C GLN A 200 -16.41 -8.77 7.51
N SER A 201 -15.09 -8.81 7.47
CA SER A 201 -14.18 -8.96 8.60
C SER A 201 -12.74 -8.73 8.17
N ARG A 202 -11.80 -8.82 9.13
CA ARG A 202 -10.35 -8.78 8.88
C ARG A 202 -9.89 -7.44 8.29
N ASN A 203 -10.05 -6.37 9.05
CA ASN A 203 -9.58 -5.04 8.65
C ASN A 203 -8.38 -4.56 9.52
N PRO A 204 -7.23 -5.27 9.53
CA PRO A 204 -6.97 -6.63 9.09
C PRO A 204 -7.23 -7.71 10.16
N LYS A 205 -6.93 -9.01 9.88
CA LYS A 205 -6.61 -10.03 10.88
C LYS A 205 -5.10 -10.09 11.06
N ALA A 206 -4.62 -9.77 12.27
CA ALA A 206 -3.21 -9.52 12.55
C ALA A 206 -2.52 -10.63 13.35
N LYS A 207 -2.12 -11.71 12.68
CA LYS A 207 -1.20 -12.74 13.21
C LYS A 207 0.24 -12.31 12.95
N ALA A 208 0.69 -11.21 13.55
CA ALA A 208 1.90 -10.54 13.10
C ALA A 208 2.56 -9.67 14.18
N LYS A 209 3.77 -9.18 13.85
CA LYS A 209 4.35 -7.98 14.46
C LYS A 209 4.01 -6.80 13.55
N ILE A 210 3.03 -5.99 13.95
CA ILE A 210 2.42 -4.96 13.10
C ILE A 210 2.28 -3.62 13.81
N GLU A 211 2.60 -2.55 13.10
CA GLU A 211 2.19 -1.19 13.38
C GLU A 211 0.95 -0.84 12.54
N TYR A 212 -0.14 -0.52 13.21
CA TYR A 212 -1.42 -0.15 12.60
C TYR A 212 -1.77 1.26 13.04
N ILE A 213 -1.44 2.25 12.20
CA ILE A 213 -1.37 3.66 12.58
C ILE A 213 -2.23 4.53 11.65
N ASN A 214 -3.05 5.42 12.21
CA ASN A 214 -3.82 6.41 11.44
C ASN A 214 -4.70 5.84 10.32
N ASN A 215 -5.20 4.62 10.47
CA ASN A 215 -6.12 4.03 9.51
C ASN A 215 -7.57 4.42 9.81
N VAL A 216 -8.41 4.37 8.79
CA VAL A 216 -9.87 4.48 8.91
C VAL A 216 -10.48 3.13 8.57
N ILE A 217 -11.29 2.61 9.49
CA ILE A 217 -12.01 1.34 9.33
C ILE A 217 -13.49 1.66 9.26
N TYR A 218 -14.13 1.38 8.13
CA TYR A 218 -15.50 1.74 7.86
C TYR A 218 -16.37 0.54 7.50
N ASN A 219 -17.61 0.49 8.04
CA ASN A 219 -18.67 -0.44 7.64
C ASN A 219 -18.21 -1.90 7.56
N TRP A 220 -17.54 -2.39 8.60
CA TRP A 220 -17.27 -3.82 8.75
C TRP A 220 -18.57 -4.62 8.97
N GLY A 221 -18.58 -5.90 8.57
CA GLY A 221 -19.69 -6.79 8.86
C GLY A 221 -19.57 -7.40 10.26
N ASN A 222 -18.98 -8.59 10.36
CA ASN A 222 -18.84 -9.30 11.63
C ASN A 222 -17.81 -8.68 12.57
N SER A 223 -16.71 -8.10 12.03
CA SER A 223 -15.65 -7.52 12.85
C SER A 223 -14.77 -6.52 12.11
N GLY A 224 -14.31 -5.51 12.84
CA GLY A 224 -13.33 -4.54 12.39
C GLY A 224 -11.92 -5.12 12.42
N PHE A 225 -11.05 -4.64 13.33
CA PHE A 225 -9.71 -5.20 13.55
C PHE A 225 -9.80 -6.52 14.30
N VAL A 226 -9.06 -7.53 13.82
CA VAL A 226 -9.11 -8.90 14.34
C VAL A 226 -7.73 -9.30 14.85
N GLY A 227 -7.66 -9.78 16.10
CA GLY A 227 -6.45 -10.31 16.69
C GLY A 227 -5.96 -11.60 16.02
N GLY A 228 -4.79 -12.07 16.42
CA GLY A 228 -4.16 -13.25 15.85
C GLY A 228 -4.94 -14.54 16.07
N HIS A 229 -5.57 -14.68 17.25
CA HIS A 229 -6.36 -15.87 17.61
C HIS A 229 -5.59 -17.18 17.35
N SER A 230 -4.37 -17.29 17.89
CA SER A 230 -3.52 -18.47 17.74
C SER A 230 -2.67 -18.68 18.99
N ALA A 231 -1.95 -19.80 19.06
CA ALA A 231 -1.03 -20.10 20.17
C ALA A 231 0.31 -19.34 20.07
N GLU A 232 0.58 -18.69 18.93
CA GLU A 232 1.80 -17.91 18.71
C GLU A 232 1.63 -16.49 19.25
N ASP A 233 2.71 -15.88 19.75
CA ASP A 233 2.71 -14.50 20.20
C ASP A 233 2.67 -13.52 19.02
N HIS A 234 1.74 -12.58 19.10
CA HIS A 234 1.56 -11.49 18.16
C HIS A 234 1.77 -10.14 18.86
N TYR A 235 2.37 -9.18 18.16
CA TYR A 235 2.65 -7.85 18.70
C TYR A 235 2.00 -6.80 17.81
N GLN A 236 1.10 -6.00 18.38
CA GLN A 236 0.24 -5.10 17.61
C GLN A 236 0.27 -3.71 18.24
N ASP A 237 0.94 -2.77 17.56
CA ASP A 237 0.92 -1.36 17.93
C ASP A 237 -0.24 -0.68 17.18
N VAL A 238 -1.36 -0.44 17.86
CA VAL A 238 -2.61 0.11 17.29
C VAL A 238 -2.78 1.54 17.75
N VAL A 239 -2.51 2.51 16.86
CA VAL A 239 -2.36 3.91 17.25
C VAL A 239 -3.11 4.87 16.36
N SER A 240 -3.90 5.77 16.96
CA SER A 240 -4.60 6.88 16.30
C SER A 240 -5.45 6.47 15.09
N ASN A 241 -6.09 5.29 15.14
CA ASN A 241 -7.02 4.83 14.12
C ASN A 241 -8.44 5.31 14.42
N TYR A 242 -9.28 5.40 13.41
CA TYR A 242 -10.70 5.71 13.55
C TYR A 242 -11.56 4.55 13.04
N PHE A 243 -12.33 3.94 13.93
CA PHE A 243 -13.33 2.91 13.63
C PHE A 243 -14.70 3.58 13.50
N ILE A 244 -15.32 3.51 12.33
CA ILE A 244 -16.61 4.17 12.04
C ILE A 244 -17.61 3.10 11.59
N ALA A 245 -18.63 2.86 12.38
CA ALA A 245 -19.67 1.90 12.05
C ALA A 245 -20.51 2.38 10.85
N GLY A 246 -20.77 1.48 9.92
CA GLY A 246 -21.65 1.70 8.78
C GLY A 246 -22.91 0.83 8.85
N PRO A 247 -23.75 0.80 7.81
CA PRO A 247 -25.03 0.07 7.83
C PRO A 247 -24.91 -1.42 8.18
N ASN A 248 -23.80 -2.06 7.79
CA ASN A 248 -23.56 -3.49 8.02
C ASN A 248 -22.82 -3.80 9.32
N SER A 249 -22.29 -2.78 10.02
CA SER A 249 -21.43 -3.00 11.18
C SER A 249 -22.17 -3.59 12.37
N THR A 250 -21.58 -4.65 12.94
CA THR A 250 -21.89 -5.16 14.28
C THR A 250 -21.12 -4.37 15.33
N ASP A 251 -21.37 -4.64 16.62
CA ASP A 251 -20.66 -3.99 17.72
C ASP A 251 -19.18 -4.42 17.86
N ASN A 252 -18.75 -5.41 17.08
CA ASN A 252 -17.41 -5.98 17.15
C ASN A 252 -16.38 -5.18 16.34
N PHE A 253 -16.07 -3.94 16.69
CA PHE A 253 -15.00 -3.19 16.03
C PHE A 253 -13.61 -3.78 16.33
N LEU A 254 -13.47 -4.47 17.46
CA LEU A 254 -12.34 -5.33 17.84
C LEU A 254 -12.84 -6.75 18.05
N ALA A 255 -12.10 -7.78 17.62
CA ALA A 255 -12.56 -9.16 17.78
C ALA A 255 -11.42 -10.18 17.80
N MET A 256 -11.72 -11.34 18.42
CA MET A 256 -10.90 -12.55 18.35
C MET A 256 -9.47 -12.38 18.85
N PHE A 257 -9.24 -11.58 19.86
CA PHE A 257 -7.97 -11.54 20.58
C PHE A 257 -7.83 -12.73 21.54
N THR A 258 -6.60 -13.08 21.85
CA THR A 258 -6.23 -14.08 22.87
C THR A 258 -5.10 -13.51 23.72
N ALA A 259 -4.74 -14.20 24.81
CA ALA A 259 -3.66 -13.77 25.68
C ALA A 259 -2.28 -13.68 24.98
N THR A 260 -2.14 -14.31 23.82
CA THR A 260 -0.94 -14.25 22.96
C THR A 260 -0.94 -13.01 22.05
N ASP A 261 -2.00 -12.23 22.03
CA ASP A 261 -2.05 -10.94 21.34
C ASP A 261 -1.58 -9.83 22.30
N HIS A 262 -0.34 -9.38 22.14
CA HIS A 262 0.28 -8.31 22.92
C HIS A 262 0.03 -6.97 22.24
N VAL A 263 -0.84 -6.16 22.85
CA VAL A 263 -1.34 -4.93 22.21
C VAL A 263 -0.86 -3.68 22.95
N TYR A 264 -0.17 -2.79 22.24
CA TYR A 264 -0.07 -1.39 22.62
C TYR A 264 -1.14 -0.58 21.88
N GLN A 265 -1.90 0.23 22.61
CA GLN A 265 -2.90 1.09 22.00
C GLN A 265 -2.79 2.53 22.51
N GLN A 266 -3.00 3.49 21.61
CA GLN A 266 -3.02 4.91 21.97
C GLN A 266 -3.85 5.71 20.97
N GLY A 267 -4.71 6.61 21.47
CA GLY A 267 -5.36 7.64 20.64
C GLY A 267 -6.38 7.12 19.61
N ASN A 268 -6.79 5.85 19.67
CA ASN A 268 -7.79 5.33 18.77
C ASN A 268 -9.20 5.85 19.13
N MET A 269 -10.06 6.01 18.13
CA MET A 269 -11.45 6.44 18.27
C MET A 269 -12.41 5.40 17.68
N VAL A 270 -13.60 5.29 18.25
CA VAL A 270 -14.68 4.44 17.71
C VAL A 270 -16.00 5.19 17.69
N ASP A 271 -16.65 5.22 16.55
CA ASP A 271 -17.96 5.83 16.32
C ASP A 271 -18.96 4.76 15.89
N MET A 272 -19.91 4.46 16.79
CA MET A 272 -20.91 3.41 16.61
C MET A 272 -22.31 3.93 16.30
N ASN A 273 -22.51 5.26 16.38
CA ASN A 273 -23.86 5.82 16.43
C ASN A 273 -24.53 6.01 15.06
N LYS A 274 -23.75 5.98 13.95
CA LYS A 274 -24.26 6.09 12.55
C LYS A 274 -25.08 7.35 12.28
N ASP A 275 -24.82 8.45 13.00
CA ASP A 275 -25.65 9.66 12.96
C ASP A 275 -25.27 10.65 11.84
N GLY A 276 -24.17 10.39 11.12
CA GLY A 276 -23.65 11.26 10.05
C GLY A 276 -22.71 12.34 10.56
N LYS A 277 -22.16 12.16 11.76
CA LYS A 277 -21.16 13.04 12.36
C LYS A 277 -19.96 12.25 12.82
N LEU A 278 -18.79 12.85 12.79
CA LEU A 278 -17.56 12.27 13.30
C LEU A 278 -17.43 12.65 14.80
N ASN A 279 -18.07 11.90 15.68
CA ASN A 279 -18.22 12.22 17.09
C ASN A 279 -18.09 10.98 18.01
N GLY A 280 -17.24 10.05 17.61
CA GLY A 280 -16.98 8.83 18.34
C GLY A 280 -16.35 9.03 19.71
N ARG A 281 -16.26 7.97 20.51
CA ARG A 281 -15.57 7.93 21.79
C ARG A 281 -14.12 7.44 21.65
N PRO A 282 -13.24 7.78 22.59
CA PRO A 282 -11.93 7.14 22.69
C PRO A 282 -12.07 5.61 22.88
N VAL A 283 -11.17 4.87 22.22
CA VAL A 283 -10.92 3.45 22.51
C VAL A 283 -10.02 3.36 23.72
N THR A 284 -10.35 2.49 24.66
CA THR A 284 -9.61 2.30 25.91
C THR A 284 -8.90 0.94 25.95
N ALA A 285 -8.05 0.73 26.92
CA ALA A 285 -7.44 -0.59 27.16
C ALA A 285 -8.51 -1.65 27.44
N GLU A 286 -9.62 -1.29 28.12
CA GLU A 286 -10.70 -2.21 28.45
C GLU A 286 -11.38 -2.80 27.22
N ASP A 287 -11.51 -2.04 26.11
CA ASP A 287 -12.05 -2.54 24.85
C ASP A 287 -11.24 -3.73 24.30
N PHE A 288 -9.93 -3.77 24.55
CA PHE A 288 -9.04 -4.88 24.19
C PHE A 288 -9.03 -6.00 25.25
N ILE A 289 -9.05 -5.64 26.53
CA ILE A 289 -9.05 -6.60 27.65
C ILE A 289 -10.30 -7.49 27.62
N ILE A 290 -11.47 -6.92 27.35
CA ILE A 290 -12.71 -7.68 27.17
C ILE A 290 -12.56 -8.72 26.04
N GLN A 291 -11.77 -8.42 25.04
CA GLN A 291 -11.42 -9.33 23.94
C GLN A 291 -10.28 -10.30 24.29
N LYS A 292 -9.76 -10.30 25.54
CA LYS A 292 -8.69 -11.15 26.07
C LYS A 292 -7.26 -10.83 25.57
N ALA A 293 -7.02 -9.63 25.04
CA ALA A 293 -5.67 -9.20 24.68
C ALA A 293 -4.80 -8.93 25.91
N THR A 294 -3.50 -9.15 25.79
CA THR A 294 -2.49 -8.74 26.78
C THR A 294 -2.03 -7.32 26.45
N MET A 295 -2.28 -6.38 27.36
CA MET A 295 -1.92 -4.97 27.13
C MET A 295 -0.45 -4.69 27.41
N LEU A 296 0.19 -3.93 26.53
CA LEU A 296 1.55 -3.42 26.67
C LEU A 296 1.55 -1.98 27.16
N ASN A 297 2.49 -1.63 28.04
CA ASN A 297 2.69 -0.27 28.54
C ASN A 297 3.52 0.62 27.59
N GLN A 298 4.19 0.01 26.62
CA GLN A 298 5.04 0.68 25.63
C GLN A 298 4.88 0.02 24.28
N PRO A 299 5.04 0.75 23.16
CA PRO A 299 4.98 0.17 21.85
C PRO A 299 6.07 -0.89 21.65
N SER A 300 5.74 -1.93 20.93
CA SER A 300 6.64 -3.05 20.66
C SER A 300 7.64 -2.73 19.54
N MET A 301 7.25 -1.89 18.59
CA MET A 301 8.02 -1.63 17.36
C MET A 301 8.28 -0.15 17.09
N MET A 302 7.36 0.75 17.49
CA MET A 302 7.55 2.19 17.31
C MET A 302 8.70 2.71 18.20
N PRO A 303 9.45 3.73 17.79
CA PRO A 303 9.33 4.54 16.55
C PRO A 303 10.24 4.06 15.41
N LYS A 304 10.52 2.76 15.27
CA LYS A 304 11.48 2.23 14.29
C LYS A 304 11.07 2.50 12.82
N SER A 305 9.79 2.48 12.55
CA SER A 305 9.23 2.69 11.20
C SER A 305 9.27 4.15 10.73
N LYS A 306 9.41 5.11 11.65
CA LYS A 306 9.40 6.55 11.35
C LYS A 306 8.08 7.07 10.77
N VAL A 307 6.97 6.41 11.01
CA VAL A 307 5.64 6.91 10.61
C VAL A 307 5.32 8.17 11.41
N LYS A 308 4.89 9.21 10.70
CA LYS A 308 4.32 10.41 11.32
C LYS A 308 2.93 10.07 11.86
N ILE A 309 2.70 10.32 13.14
CA ILE A 309 1.42 10.07 13.79
C ILE A 309 0.60 11.37 13.81
N ASP A 310 -0.55 11.35 13.16
CA ASP A 310 -1.57 12.40 13.23
C ASP A 310 -2.63 12.02 14.30
N ASN A 311 -3.44 12.98 14.76
CA ASN A 311 -4.61 12.62 15.56
C ASN A 311 -5.67 11.92 14.67
N PRO A 312 -6.59 11.11 15.23
CA PRO A 312 -7.49 10.27 14.44
C PRO A 312 -8.46 11.08 13.55
N GLU A 313 -8.87 12.28 13.95
CA GLU A 313 -9.71 13.15 13.12
C GLU A 313 -8.93 13.67 11.91
N LYS A 314 -7.67 14.06 12.10
CA LYS A 314 -6.79 14.47 11.00
C LYS A 314 -6.45 13.29 10.09
N ALA A 315 -6.23 12.11 10.66
CA ALA A 315 -6.04 10.89 9.90
C ALA A 315 -7.27 10.59 9.02
N TYR A 316 -8.49 10.74 9.55
CA TYR A 316 -9.72 10.60 8.75
C TYR A 316 -9.75 11.54 7.54
N GLU A 317 -9.45 12.83 7.72
CA GLU A 317 -9.39 13.80 6.61
C GLU A 317 -8.37 13.38 5.55
N ILE A 318 -7.16 12.98 5.98
CA ILE A 318 -6.08 12.54 5.09
C ILE A 318 -6.48 11.28 4.33
N VAL A 319 -7.03 10.28 5.01
CA VAL A 319 -7.43 9.00 4.42
C VAL A 319 -8.55 9.20 3.40
N VAL A 320 -9.58 9.97 3.71
CA VAL A 320 -10.66 10.32 2.77
C VAL A 320 -10.10 11.02 1.52
N ALA A 321 -9.14 11.92 1.70
CA ALA A 321 -8.53 12.64 0.59
C ALA A 321 -7.58 11.78 -0.25
N GLN A 322 -6.78 10.90 0.37
CA GLN A 322 -5.58 10.33 -0.25
C GLN A 322 -5.57 8.81 -0.41
N ALA A 323 -6.42 8.04 0.29
CA ALA A 323 -6.36 6.59 0.21
C ALA A 323 -6.70 6.05 -1.19
N GLY A 324 -6.01 4.98 -1.58
CA GLY A 324 -6.14 4.34 -2.88
C GLY A 324 -5.43 5.10 -4.02
N SER A 325 -5.72 4.74 -5.24
CA SER A 325 -5.16 5.42 -6.44
C SER A 325 -5.77 6.82 -6.62
N SER A 326 -5.45 7.71 -5.69
CA SER A 326 -6.14 8.99 -5.45
C SER A 326 -5.75 10.12 -6.40
N LEU A 327 -4.71 10.00 -7.22
CA LEU A 327 -4.39 10.99 -8.26
C LEU A 327 -5.57 11.19 -9.20
N LYS A 328 -6.21 10.09 -9.60
CA LYS A 328 -7.48 10.08 -10.33
C LYS A 328 -8.30 8.88 -9.88
N ARG A 329 -9.17 9.07 -8.90
CA ARG A 329 -10.09 8.03 -8.47
C ARG A 329 -11.06 7.70 -9.60
N ASP A 330 -11.24 6.41 -9.85
CA ASP A 330 -12.31 5.96 -10.74
C ASP A 330 -13.68 5.94 -10.00
N ALA A 331 -14.71 5.50 -10.69
CA ALA A 331 -16.06 5.49 -10.14
C ALA A 331 -16.20 4.57 -8.92
N ILE A 332 -15.42 3.46 -8.85
CA ILE A 332 -15.46 2.49 -7.75
C ILE A 332 -14.81 3.09 -6.51
N ASP A 333 -13.56 3.54 -6.60
CA ASP A 333 -12.86 4.18 -5.48
C ASP A 333 -13.63 5.42 -4.98
N SER A 334 -14.20 6.21 -5.91
CA SER A 334 -15.00 7.40 -5.57
C SER A 334 -16.28 7.04 -4.82
N ARG A 335 -16.95 5.94 -5.19
CA ARG A 335 -18.14 5.44 -4.49
C ARG A 335 -17.80 4.96 -3.08
N ILE A 336 -16.72 4.16 -2.92
CA ILE A 336 -16.28 3.66 -1.61
C ILE A 336 -15.95 4.84 -0.68
N VAL A 337 -15.15 5.79 -1.13
CA VAL A 337 -14.84 7.00 -0.35
C VAL A 337 -16.09 7.82 -0.06
N GLY A 338 -17.01 7.92 -1.03
CA GLY A 338 -18.31 8.58 -0.87
C GLY A 338 -19.16 7.94 0.26
N TYR A 339 -19.12 6.63 0.41
CA TYR A 339 -19.79 5.95 1.54
C TYR A 339 -19.17 6.36 2.87
N VAL A 340 -17.86 6.37 2.98
CA VAL A 340 -17.15 6.77 4.21
C VAL A 340 -17.54 8.18 4.67
N THR A 341 -17.69 9.12 3.72
CA THR A 341 -18.08 10.51 4.05
C THR A 341 -19.49 10.66 4.55
N THR A 342 -20.34 9.64 4.41
CA THR A 342 -21.68 9.65 5.01
C THR A 342 -21.70 9.37 6.51
N LEU A 343 -20.57 8.97 7.08
CA LEU A 343 -20.39 8.72 8.51
C LEU A 343 -21.49 7.80 9.08
N GLY A 344 -21.58 6.60 8.51
CA GLY A 344 -22.46 5.54 8.97
C GLY A 344 -23.76 5.36 8.19
N LYS A 345 -24.13 6.26 7.27
CA LYS A 345 -25.43 6.19 6.57
C LYS A 345 -25.44 5.40 5.28
N ALA A 346 -24.31 5.24 4.61
CA ALA A 346 -24.19 4.47 3.38
C ALA A 346 -23.07 3.43 3.49
N GLY A 347 -23.00 2.53 2.52
CA GLY A 347 -22.05 1.41 2.45
C GLY A 347 -22.77 0.08 2.35
N LYS A 348 -22.13 -0.90 1.70
CA LYS A 348 -22.70 -2.22 1.55
C LYS A 348 -21.59 -3.26 1.36
N ILE A 349 -21.71 -4.39 2.05
CA ILE A 349 -20.88 -5.56 1.86
C ILE A 349 -21.50 -6.41 0.75
N PHE A 350 -20.85 -6.47 -0.40
CA PHE A 350 -21.34 -7.15 -1.59
C PHE A 350 -20.97 -8.63 -1.60
N LYS A 351 -21.74 -9.45 -2.32
CA LYS A 351 -21.42 -10.87 -2.58
C LYS A 351 -20.57 -11.06 -3.82
N SER A 352 -20.69 -10.16 -4.78
CA SER A 352 -19.91 -10.16 -6.01
C SER A 352 -19.66 -8.74 -6.49
N GLU A 353 -18.65 -8.58 -7.35
CA GLU A 353 -18.39 -7.31 -8.03
C GLU A 353 -19.58 -6.85 -8.87
N ALA A 354 -20.37 -7.78 -9.42
CA ALA A 354 -21.58 -7.46 -10.19
C ALA A 354 -22.64 -6.74 -9.33
N GLU A 355 -22.83 -7.14 -8.07
CA GLU A 355 -23.70 -6.42 -7.13
C GLU A 355 -23.18 -5.01 -6.80
N ALA A 356 -21.87 -4.79 -6.89
CA ALA A 356 -21.22 -3.51 -6.72
C ALA A 356 -21.25 -2.62 -7.98
N GLY A 357 -21.92 -3.07 -9.05
CA GLY A 357 -21.99 -2.40 -10.34
C GLY A 357 -20.96 -2.91 -11.37
N GLY A 358 -20.13 -3.87 -11.00
CA GLY A 358 -19.09 -4.46 -11.85
C GLY A 358 -17.90 -3.55 -12.12
N GLN A 359 -16.92 -4.07 -12.85
CA GLN A 359 -15.81 -3.27 -13.35
C GLN A 359 -16.29 -2.43 -14.53
N PRO A 360 -16.35 -1.10 -14.45
CA PRO A 360 -16.75 -0.26 -15.57
C PRO A 360 -15.82 -0.45 -16.78
N GLU A 361 -16.40 -0.40 -17.96
CA GLU A 361 -15.60 -0.24 -19.18
C GLU A 361 -15.02 1.18 -19.20
N VAL A 362 -13.71 1.25 -19.37
CA VAL A 362 -12.96 2.50 -19.46
C VAL A 362 -12.28 2.54 -20.81
N ALA A 363 -12.49 3.64 -21.54
CA ALA A 363 -11.83 3.79 -22.83
C ALA A 363 -10.31 3.76 -22.65
N GLU A 364 -9.64 2.94 -23.45
CA GLU A 364 -8.19 2.93 -23.55
C GLU A 364 -7.69 4.29 -24.04
N LYS A 365 -6.71 4.86 -23.36
CA LYS A 365 -6.04 6.09 -23.78
C LYS A 365 -4.55 5.87 -23.80
N HIS A 366 -3.90 6.43 -24.80
CA HIS A 366 -2.46 6.39 -24.94
C HIS A 366 -1.83 7.73 -24.57
N SER A 367 -0.61 7.66 -24.02
CA SER A 367 0.20 8.85 -23.79
C SER A 367 0.50 9.54 -25.11
N THR A 368 0.31 10.86 -25.15
CA THR A 368 0.71 11.74 -26.26
C THR A 368 1.98 12.51 -25.92
N VAL A 369 2.57 12.22 -24.78
CA VAL A 369 3.76 12.91 -24.29
C VAL A 369 4.97 12.44 -25.10
N LYS A 370 5.73 13.39 -25.63
CA LYS A 370 6.92 13.11 -26.42
C LYS A 370 8.09 12.74 -25.50
N ASP A 371 8.73 11.64 -25.80
CA ASP A 371 9.93 11.11 -25.17
C ASP A 371 10.82 10.58 -26.32
N SER A 372 11.81 11.38 -26.72
CA SER A 372 12.54 11.16 -27.99
C SER A 372 13.57 10.05 -27.92
N ASP A 373 14.15 9.80 -26.75
CA ASP A 373 15.18 8.76 -26.56
C ASP A 373 14.66 7.50 -25.85
N GLY A 374 13.42 7.56 -25.34
CA GLY A 374 12.73 6.40 -24.80
C GLY A 374 13.12 6.02 -23.38
N ASP A 375 13.73 6.91 -22.60
CA ASP A 375 14.21 6.65 -21.25
C ASP A 375 13.14 6.74 -20.15
N GLY A 376 11.92 7.16 -20.51
CA GLY A 376 10.77 7.28 -19.59
C GLY A 376 10.55 8.68 -19.07
N ILE A 377 11.37 9.63 -19.45
CA ILE A 377 11.28 11.05 -19.09
C ILE A 377 10.81 11.84 -20.32
N PRO A 378 9.80 12.69 -20.20
CA PRO A 378 9.36 13.53 -21.33
C PRO A 378 10.38 14.58 -21.71
N ASP A 379 10.58 14.82 -23.03
CA ASP A 379 11.46 15.87 -23.58
C ASP A 379 11.29 17.25 -22.89
N ALA A 380 10.05 17.61 -22.57
CA ALA A 380 9.76 18.90 -21.94
C ALA A 380 10.26 18.97 -20.49
N TRP A 381 10.16 17.84 -19.74
CA TRP A 381 10.66 17.76 -18.37
C TRP A 381 12.18 17.75 -18.35
N GLU A 382 12.82 17.00 -19.26
CA GLU A 382 14.27 16.96 -19.41
C GLU A 382 14.84 18.34 -19.71
N THR A 383 14.28 19.02 -20.70
CA THR A 383 14.70 20.39 -21.06
C THR A 383 14.63 21.33 -19.87
N THR A 384 13.54 21.23 -19.07
CA THR A 384 13.34 22.09 -17.89
C THR A 384 14.34 21.76 -16.77
N ASN A 385 14.81 20.52 -16.71
CA ASN A 385 15.71 20.03 -15.67
C ASN A 385 17.18 19.91 -16.14
N ASN A 386 17.54 20.53 -17.28
CA ASN A 386 18.87 20.53 -17.89
C ASN A 386 19.39 19.13 -18.26
N LEU A 387 18.49 18.23 -18.64
CA LEU A 387 18.80 16.95 -19.26
C LEU A 387 18.69 17.06 -20.78
N LYS A 388 19.10 16.01 -21.48
CA LYS A 388 19.12 16.00 -22.94
C LYS A 388 18.08 15.03 -23.52
N PRO A 389 17.02 15.51 -24.19
CA PRO A 389 15.95 14.68 -24.77
C PRO A 389 16.38 13.66 -25.85
N THR A 390 17.67 13.49 -26.07
CA THR A 390 18.26 12.57 -27.06
C THR A 390 19.34 11.68 -26.46
N GLU A 391 19.49 11.64 -25.14
CA GLU A 391 20.56 10.90 -24.45
C GLU A 391 19.98 10.03 -23.32
N ALA A 392 19.33 8.92 -23.66
CA ALA A 392 18.65 8.02 -22.71
C ALA A 392 19.49 7.57 -21.48
N ALA A 393 20.81 7.72 -21.56
CA ALA A 393 21.70 7.37 -20.45
C ALA A 393 21.59 8.33 -19.25
N ASP A 394 21.14 9.56 -19.46
CA ASP A 394 21.05 10.54 -18.38
C ASP A 394 19.85 10.27 -17.45
N GLY A 395 18.80 9.61 -17.92
CA GLY A 395 17.66 9.19 -17.09
C GLY A 395 18.05 8.26 -15.93
N GLN A 396 19.09 7.46 -16.09
CA GLN A 396 19.60 6.56 -15.05
C GLN A 396 20.69 7.19 -14.17
N GLN A 397 21.14 8.40 -14.46
CA GLN A 397 22.12 9.09 -13.64
C GLN A 397 21.52 9.49 -12.30
N THR A 398 22.24 9.18 -11.23
CA THR A 398 21.88 9.58 -9.87
C THR A 398 22.28 11.03 -9.64
N ASN A 399 21.34 11.84 -9.18
CA ASN A 399 21.57 13.25 -8.87
C ASN A 399 21.92 13.47 -7.38
N ALA A 400 22.05 14.73 -6.98
CA ALA A 400 22.42 15.11 -5.61
C ALA A 400 21.39 14.70 -4.53
N SER A 401 20.14 14.38 -4.91
CA SER A 401 19.13 13.87 -3.97
C SER A 401 19.31 12.38 -3.65
N GLY A 402 20.15 11.67 -4.40
CA GLY A 402 20.34 10.22 -4.29
C GLY A 402 19.36 9.38 -5.12
N TYR A 403 18.44 10.03 -5.85
CA TYR A 403 17.54 9.38 -6.81
C TYR A 403 18.09 9.49 -8.23
N THR A 404 17.68 8.57 -9.11
CA THR A 404 17.93 8.73 -10.55
C THR A 404 17.05 9.86 -11.11
N ASN A 405 17.42 10.43 -12.27
CA ASN A 405 16.60 11.45 -12.92
C ASN A 405 15.22 10.90 -13.29
N LEU A 406 15.12 9.64 -13.70
CA LEU A 406 13.83 8.97 -13.89
C LEU A 406 13.00 8.93 -12.60
N GLU A 407 13.61 8.57 -11.45
CA GLU A 407 12.90 8.58 -10.17
C GLU A 407 12.45 9.99 -9.77
N GLU A 408 13.25 11.02 -10.03
CA GLU A 408 12.84 12.43 -9.80
C GLU A 408 11.64 12.82 -10.65
N TYR A 409 11.64 12.45 -11.94
CA TYR A 409 10.48 12.64 -12.79
C TYR A 409 9.25 11.93 -12.23
N LEU A 410 9.35 10.63 -11.90
CA LEU A 410 8.25 9.86 -11.32
C LEU A 410 7.72 10.48 -10.01
N ASN A 411 8.61 10.99 -9.18
CA ASN A 411 8.23 11.67 -7.93
C ASN A 411 7.59 13.03 -8.18
N SER A 412 7.97 13.74 -9.26
CA SER A 412 7.38 15.03 -9.62
C SER A 412 5.91 14.92 -10.01
N LEU A 413 5.47 13.78 -10.56
CA LEU A 413 4.09 13.51 -10.95
C LEU A 413 3.11 13.48 -9.76
N VAL A 414 3.61 13.31 -8.54
CA VAL A 414 2.80 13.16 -7.31
C VAL A 414 3.03 14.29 -6.30
N LYS A 415 3.88 15.26 -6.61
CA LYS A 415 4.05 16.47 -5.78
C LYS A 415 2.78 17.33 -5.93
N LYS A 416 2.12 17.60 -4.82
CA LYS A 416 1.02 18.57 -4.73
C LYS A 416 1.55 19.92 -4.26
#